data_f2fa134304348dd84e3645f9a9f1cffa
#
_entry.id   f2fa134304348dd84e3645f9a9f1cffa
#
_cell.length_a   1.000
_cell.length_b   1.000
_cell.length_c   1.000
_cell.angle_alpha   90.00
_cell.angle_beta   90.00
_cell.angle_gamma   90.00
#
_symmetry.space_group_name_H-M   'P 1'
#
loop_
_entity.id
_entity.type
_entity.pdbx_description
1 polymer ?
#
loop_
_entity_poly.entity_id
_entity_poly.type
_entity_poly.pdbx_seq_one_letter_code
_entity_poly.pdbx_strand_id
1 'polypeptide(L)'
;MPTILQTFRHLRRYQQIARVLTRYGFGYVLTQLGIGRAITPGLEKLRFSSAEILRATPPERVRMVIEELGPTFIKLGQILSTRNDIIPPEYTKELEKLLDTVPPTDFALIQAQVEKELRQPLDEVFPSFDPVPVASASLGQVHFATLADGKEVAVKVFRPGVDKLIETDLDILLELAALAEKRTDWGKYYGALSLAHEFAETLRNEQNYEQEGQNIQRYQEMFAGEGYVHVPKVYWETTTRRVLTMDCL
;
A
#
# COMPACT_ATOMS: atom_id res chain seq x y z
N MET A 1 -0.90 -5.37 -25.29
CA MET A 1 0.57 -5.25 -25.31
C MET A 1 0.95 -4.07 -24.43
N PRO A 2 1.87 -4.22 -23.47
CA PRO A 2 2.31 -3.08 -22.66
C PRO A 2 2.96 -2.02 -23.55
N THR A 3 2.72 -0.74 -23.25
CA THR A 3 3.37 0.37 -23.95
C THR A 3 4.87 0.41 -23.61
N ILE A 4 5.70 0.97 -24.50
CA ILE A 4 7.15 1.13 -24.27
C ILE A 4 7.45 1.78 -22.91
N LEU A 5 6.64 2.76 -22.48
CA LEU A 5 6.75 3.42 -21.18
C LEU A 5 6.43 2.51 -20.00
N GLN A 6 5.51 1.56 -20.14
CA GLN A 6 5.20 0.54 -19.11
C GLN A 6 6.38 -0.42 -18.96
N THR A 7 6.94 -0.91 -20.06
CA THR A 7 8.10 -1.80 -20.05
C THR A 7 9.32 -1.17 -19.35
N PHE A 8 9.61 0.13 -19.61
CA PHE A 8 10.70 0.83 -18.92
C PHE A 8 10.44 1.07 -17.43
N ARG A 9 9.18 1.31 -17.03
CA ARG A 9 8.81 1.51 -15.63
C ARG A 9 8.97 0.22 -14.84
N HIS A 10 8.49 -0.89 -15.38
CA HIS A 10 8.66 -2.21 -14.79
C HIS A 10 10.16 -2.55 -14.65
N LEU A 11 10.97 -2.32 -15.67
CA LEU A 11 12.40 -2.63 -15.60
C LEU A 11 13.12 -1.88 -14.47
N ARG A 12 12.86 -0.57 -14.31
CA ARG A 12 13.43 0.22 -13.20
C ARG A 12 12.98 -0.30 -11.84
N ARG A 13 11.70 -0.66 -11.71
CA ARG A 13 11.15 -1.17 -10.46
C ARG A 13 11.68 -2.57 -10.15
N TYR A 14 11.79 -3.45 -11.13
CA TYR A 14 12.46 -4.74 -11.00
C TYR A 14 13.91 -4.58 -10.50
N GLN A 15 14.67 -3.66 -11.09
CA GLN A 15 16.05 -3.39 -10.66
C GLN A 15 16.10 -2.86 -9.21
N GLN A 16 15.15 -2.02 -8.81
CA GLN A 16 15.04 -1.54 -7.44
C GLN A 16 14.78 -2.70 -6.47
N ILE A 17 13.76 -3.53 -6.74
CA ILE A 17 13.42 -4.70 -5.93
C ILE A 17 14.62 -5.66 -5.83
N ALA A 18 15.27 -5.97 -6.95
CA ALA A 18 16.43 -6.85 -6.99
C ALA A 18 17.61 -6.28 -6.17
N ARG A 19 17.83 -4.96 -6.24
CA ARG A 19 18.87 -4.27 -5.47
C ARG A 19 18.59 -4.33 -3.97
N VAL A 20 17.36 -4.08 -3.57
CA VAL A 20 16.93 -4.15 -2.16
C VAL A 20 17.11 -5.58 -1.65
N LEU A 21 16.54 -6.59 -2.33
CA LEU A 21 16.69 -7.99 -1.94
C LEU A 21 18.16 -8.40 -1.80
N THR A 22 19.01 -8.01 -2.74
CA THR A 22 20.45 -8.33 -2.69
C THR A 22 21.14 -7.64 -1.50
N ARG A 23 20.82 -6.38 -1.21
CA ARG A 23 21.36 -5.61 -0.08
C ARG A 23 21.07 -6.28 1.26
N TYR A 24 19.88 -6.83 1.42
CA TYR A 24 19.45 -7.52 2.66
C TYR A 24 19.79 -9.03 2.67
N GLY A 25 20.55 -9.53 1.69
CA GLY A 25 21.02 -10.91 1.65
C GLY A 25 20.07 -11.92 1.02
N PHE A 26 19.01 -11.47 0.38
CA PHE A 26 18.02 -12.31 -0.31
C PHE A 26 18.27 -12.46 -1.83
N GLY A 27 19.45 -12.10 -2.31
CA GLY A 27 19.79 -12.22 -3.75
C GLY A 27 19.68 -13.66 -4.29
N TYR A 28 19.80 -14.70 -3.43
CA TYR A 28 19.61 -16.10 -3.80
C TYR A 28 18.18 -16.38 -4.29
N VAL A 29 17.16 -15.67 -3.78
CA VAL A 29 15.77 -15.80 -4.23
C VAL A 29 15.66 -15.47 -5.71
N LEU A 30 16.32 -14.40 -6.17
CA LEU A 30 16.34 -14.00 -7.59
C LEU A 30 16.97 -15.09 -8.47
N THR A 31 17.98 -15.79 -7.94
CA THR A 31 18.63 -16.91 -8.65
C THR A 31 17.71 -18.11 -8.73
N GLN A 32 17.02 -18.48 -7.64
CA GLN A 32 16.03 -19.56 -7.63
C GLN A 32 14.87 -19.30 -8.59
N LEU A 33 14.40 -18.05 -8.66
CA LEU A 33 13.38 -17.62 -9.61
C LEU A 33 13.91 -17.50 -11.05
N GLY A 34 15.23 -17.66 -11.26
CA GLY A 34 15.90 -17.62 -12.57
C GLY A 34 15.89 -16.26 -13.27
N ILE A 35 15.70 -15.18 -12.50
CA ILE A 35 15.68 -13.80 -13.00
C ILE A 35 16.97 -13.04 -12.65
N GLY A 36 17.84 -13.61 -11.83
CA GLY A 36 19.06 -12.96 -11.35
C GLY A 36 19.96 -12.42 -12.46
N ARG A 37 20.23 -13.21 -13.50
CA ARG A 37 21.11 -12.80 -14.61
C ARG A 37 20.53 -11.73 -15.52
N ALA A 38 19.20 -11.67 -15.65
CA ALA A 38 18.52 -10.73 -16.53
C ALA A 38 18.42 -9.31 -15.94
N ILE A 39 18.37 -9.22 -14.59
CA ILE A 39 18.04 -7.98 -13.88
C ILE A 39 19.26 -7.37 -13.20
N THR A 40 20.34 -8.14 -12.98
CA THR A 40 21.43 -7.79 -12.08
C THR A 40 22.82 -7.67 -12.73
N PRO A 41 23.04 -7.07 -13.89
CA PRO A 41 24.41 -6.79 -14.34
C PRO A 41 25.08 -5.86 -13.32
N GLY A 42 26.07 -6.38 -12.58
CA GLY A 42 26.87 -5.60 -11.61
C GLY A 42 26.37 -5.62 -10.15
N LEU A 43 25.27 -6.27 -9.80
CA LEU A 43 24.81 -6.41 -8.40
C LEU A 43 25.64 -7.39 -7.57
N GLU A 44 26.48 -8.22 -8.19
CA GLU A 44 27.42 -9.14 -7.48
C GLU A 44 28.41 -8.43 -6.54
N LYS A 45 28.62 -7.11 -6.72
CA LYS A 45 29.46 -6.27 -5.88
C LYS A 45 28.73 -5.61 -4.70
N LEU A 46 27.38 -5.71 -4.63
CA LEU A 46 26.59 -5.19 -3.52
C LEU A 46 26.66 -6.17 -2.34
N ARG A 47 27.65 -5.96 -1.49
CA ARG A 47 27.70 -6.60 -0.16
C ARG A 47 26.80 -5.84 0.81
N PHE A 48 26.39 -6.50 1.91
CA PHE A 48 25.70 -5.88 3.04
C PHE A 48 26.30 -4.53 3.38
N SER A 49 25.51 -3.46 3.28
CA SER A 49 26.06 -2.12 3.30
C SER A 49 26.05 -1.44 4.66
N SER A 50 25.47 -2.06 5.69
CA SER A 50 25.49 -1.52 7.06
C SER A 50 25.71 -2.60 8.12
N ALA A 51 26.32 -2.19 9.24
CA ALA A 51 26.52 -3.05 10.41
C ALA A 51 25.16 -3.50 11.04
N GLU A 52 24.11 -2.73 10.85
CA GLU A 52 22.75 -3.02 11.30
C GLU A 52 22.17 -4.23 10.56
N ILE A 53 22.26 -4.26 9.23
CA ILE A 53 21.79 -5.38 8.41
C ILE A 53 22.54 -6.67 8.75
N LEU A 54 23.84 -6.58 9.04
CA LEU A 54 24.67 -7.73 9.40
C LEU A 54 24.28 -8.36 10.74
N ARG A 55 23.73 -7.57 11.67
CA ARG A 55 23.29 -8.03 13.00
C ARG A 55 21.84 -8.49 13.01
N ALA A 56 21.04 -8.06 12.04
CA ALA A 56 19.62 -8.35 11.95
C ALA A 56 19.38 -9.84 11.62
N THR A 57 18.41 -10.43 12.28
CA THR A 57 17.91 -11.78 11.99
C THR A 57 17.22 -11.85 10.62
N PRO A 58 17.04 -13.05 10.03
CA PRO A 58 16.30 -13.16 8.76
C PRO A 58 14.90 -12.55 8.79
N PRO A 59 14.03 -12.72 9.82
CA PRO A 59 12.75 -12.04 9.90
C PRO A 59 12.86 -10.50 9.93
N GLU A 60 13.79 -9.95 10.72
CA GLU A 60 14.02 -8.50 10.77
C GLU A 60 14.45 -7.96 9.40
N ARG A 61 15.31 -8.68 8.67
CA ARG A 61 15.72 -8.29 7.32
C ARG A 61 14.56 -8.32 6.33
N VAL A 62 13.63 -9.27 6.46
CA VAL A 62 12.42 -9.30 5.64
C VAL A 62 11.56 -8.07 5.90
N ARG A 63 11.34 -7.68 7.17
CA ARG A 63 10.62 -6.45 7.51
C ARG A 63 11.31 -5.22 6.90
N MET A 64 12.63 -5.08 7.06
CA MET A 64 13.41 -3.96 6.50
C MET A 64 13.31 -3.88 4.96
N VAL A 65 13.30 -5.02 4.26
CA VAL A 65 13.06 -5.09 2.81
C VAL A 65 11.68 -4.54 2.47
N ILE A 66 10.66 -4.96 3.19
CA ILE A 66 9.26 -4.56 2.99
C ILE A 66 9.11 -3.05 3.19
N GLU A 67 9.69 -2.50 4.27
CA GLU A 67 9.68 -1.07 4.58
C GLU A 67 10.39 -0.25 3.47
N GLU A 68 11.54 -0.69 3.00
CA GLU A 68 12.29 0.00 1.93
C GLU A 68 11.58 -0.08 0.57
N LEU A 69 10.87 -1.16 0.29
CA LEU A 69 10.10 -1.32 -0.96
C LEU A 69 8.84 -0.47 -0.99
N GLY A 70 8.29 -0.10 0.17
CA GLY A 70 7.21 0.87 0.30
C GLY A 70 5.79 0.29 0.33
N PRO A 71 4.77 1.11 0.04
CA PRO A 71 3.38 0.89 0.46
C PRO A 71 2.78 -0.44 0.01
N THR A 72 3.00 -0.89 -1.21
CA THR A 72 2.50 -2.18 -1.71
C THR A 72 3.02 -3.35 -0.89
N PHE A 73 4.33 -3.33 -0.59
CA PHE A 73 4.98 -4.39 0.18
C PHE A 73 4.68 -4.31 1.67
N ILE A 74 4.52 -3.10 2.23
CA ILE A 74 4.05 -2.90 3.61
C ILE A 74 2.68 -3.55 3.78
N LYS A 75 1.75 -3.30 2.87
CA LYS A 75 0.42 -3.90 2.90
C LYS A 75 0.47 -5.43 2.73
N LEU A 76 1.33 -5.94 1.84
CA LEU A 76 1.58 -7.38 1.72
C LEU A 76 2.08 -7.97 3.04
N GLY A 77 3.04 -7.33 3.70
CA GLY A 77 3.57 -7.77 4.98
C GLY A 77 2.54 -7.74 6.10
N GLN A 78 1.67 -6.73 6.15
CA GLN A 78 0.56 -6.64 7.10
C GLN A 78 -0.45 -7.78 6.93
N ILE A 79 -0.81 -8.14 5.70
CA ILE A 79 -1.67 -9.29 5.43
C ILE A 79 -0.96 -10.59 5.82
N LEU A 80 0.30 -10.74 5.47
CA LEU A 80 1.08 -11.93 5.82
C LEU A 80 1.30 -12.08 7.32
N SER A 81 1.33 -10.99 8.11
CA SER A 81 1.48 -11.05 9.57
C SER A 81 0.33 -11.81 10.25
N THR A 82 -0.84 -11.89 9.62
CA THR A 82 -2.00 -12.64 10.13
C THR A 82 -2.05 -14.09 9.64
N ARG A 83 -1.12 -14.52 8.78
CA ARG A 83 -1.15 -15.80 8.06
C ARG A 83 -0.09 -16.77 8.59
N ASN A 84 -0.26 -17.22 9.84
CA ASN A 84 0.60 -18.25 10.47
C ASN A 84 0.53 -19.62 9.78
N ASP A 85 -0.46 -19.82 8.89
CA ASP A 85 -0.61 -21.00 8.05
C ASP A 85 0.35 -21.00 6.83
N ILE A 86 0.86 -19.84 6.44
CA ILE A 86 1.72 -19.66 5.24
C ILE A 86 3.18 -19.44 5.63
N ILE A 87 3.43 -18.65 6.69
CA ILE A 87 4.78 -18.27 7.10
C ILE A 87 5.03 -18.59 8.58
N PRO A 88 6.30 -18.89 8.96
CA PRO A 88 6.65 -19.23 10.34
C PRO A 88 6.35 -18.10 11.34
N PRO A 89 6.00 -18.43 12.61
CA PRO A 89 5.62 -17.46 13.63
C PRO A 89 6.65 -16.37 13.93
N GLU A 90 7.93 -16.63 13.74
CA GLU A 90 8.99 -15.64 13.93
C GLU A 90 8.94 -14.52 12.88
N TYR A 91 8.44 -14.81 11.66
CA TYR A 91 8.23 -13.82 10.62
C TYR A 91 6.95 -13.04 10.86
N THR A 92 5.83 -13.69 11.23
CA THR A 92 4.56 -12.98 11.50
C THR A 92 4.73 -11.97 12.63
N LYS A 93 5.40 -12.34 13.74
CA LYS A 93 5.73 -11.44 14.85
C LYS A 93 6.56 -10.23 14.43
N GLU A 94 7.46 -10.41 13.49
CA GLU A 94 8.27 -9.29 12.99
C GLU A 94 7.47 -8.41 12.03
N LEU A 95 6.62 -9.00 11.19
CA LEU A 95 5.74 -8.28 10.28
C LEU A 95 4.61 -7.51 10.99
N GLU A 96 4.17 -7.94 12.17
CA GLU A 96 3.24 -7.19 13.03
C GLU A 96 3.78 -5.80 13.42
N LYS A 97 5.11 -5.60 13.37
CA LYS A 97 5.74 -4.30 13.64
C LYS A 97 5.67 -3.32 12.46
N LEU A 98 5.19 -3.78 11.29
CA LEU A 98 5.04 -2.91 10.13
C LEU A 98 3.99 -1.84 10.41
N LEU A 99 4.47 -0.62 10.58
CA LEU A 99 3.60 0.54 10.81
C LEU A 99 3.04 1.04 9.48
N ASP A 100 1.75 1.36 9.50
CA ASP A 100 1.08 2.01 8.36
C ASP A 100 1.34 3.54 8.34
N THR A 101 2.11 4.03 9.32
CA THR A 101 2.44 5.45 9.43
C THR A 101 3.63 5.79 8.55
N VAL A 102 3.41 6.66 7.58
CA VAL A 102 4.45 7.19 6.69
C VAL A 102 4.49 8.72 6.76
N PRO A 103 5.63 9.37 6.43
CA PRO A 103 5.70 10.83 6.41
C PRO A 103 4.57 11.43 5.57
N PRO A 104 3.97 12.56 6.00
CA PRO A 104 2.93 13.24 5.25
C PRO A 104 3.38 13.63 3.84
N THR A 105 2.44 13.57 2.90
CA THR A 105 2.61 14.17 1.57
C THR A 105 2.46 15.70 1.69
N ASP A 106 3.22 16.43 0.90
CA ASP A 106 3.11 17.89 0.80
C ASP A 106 1.66 18.34 0.56
N PHE A 107 1.22 19.34 1.31
CA PHE A 107 -0.16 19.82 1.25
C PHE A 107 -0.58 20.31 -0.15
N ALA A 108 0.32 20.97 -0.88
CA ALA A 108 0.01 21.43 -2.23
C ALA A 108 -0.37 20.27 -3.19
N LEU A 109 0.23 19.08 -3.01
CA LEU A 109 -0.12 17.89 -3.78
C LEU A 109 -1.47 17.31 -3.35
N ILE A 110 -1.79 17.36 -2.06
CA ILE A 110 -3.09 16.93 -1.54
C ILE A 110 -4.20 17.86 -2.01
N GLN A 111 -4.02 19.16 -1.91
CA GLN A 111 -4.93 20.16 -2.42
C GLN A 111 -5.22 19.93 -3.89
N ALA A 112 -4.18 19.82 -4.72
CA ALA A 112 -4.34 19.55 -6.14
C ALA A 112 -5.09 18.24 -6.43
N GLN A 113 -4.92 17.21 -5.59
CA GLN A 113 -5.64 15.95 -5.71
C GLN A 113 -7.13 16.13 -5.38
N VAL A 114 -7.47 16.85 -4.31
CA VAL A 114 -8.86 17.12 -3.92
C VAL A 114 -9.56 17.95 -4.99
N GLU A 115 -8.96 19.06 -5.42
CA GLU A 115 -9.52 19.94 -6.46
C GLU A 115 -9.75 19.20 -7.79
N LYS A 116 -8.81 18.33 -8.17
CA LYS A 116 -8.94 17.49 -9.36
C LYS A 116 -10.12 16.52 -9.26
N GLU A 117 -10.28 15.87 -8.11
CA GLU A 117 -11.33 14.87 -7.89
C GLU A 117 -12.71 15.51 -7.79
N LEU A 118 -12.83 16.62 -7.05
CA LEU A 118 -14.08 17.33 -6.85
C LEU A 118 -14.41 18.33 -7.98
N ARG A 119 -13.43 18.65 -8.83
CA ARG A 119 -13.55 19.61 -9.96
C ARG A 119 -13.95 21.01 -9.53
N GLN A 120 -13.56 21.40 -8.33
CA GLN A 120 -13.83 22.69 -7.70
C GLN A 120 -12.61 23.12 -6.90
N PRO A 121 -12.37 24.44 -6.70
CA PRO A 121 -11.35 24.94 -5.77
C PRO A 121 -11.60 24.43 -4.36
N LEU A 122 -10.50 24.18 -3.62
CA LEU A 122 -10.59 23.61 -2.27
C LEU A 122 -11.41 24.48 -1.32
N ASP A 123 -11.22 25.80 -1.37
CA ASP A 123 -11.88 26.81 -0.55
C ASP A 123 -13.37 27.00 -0.85
N GLU A 124 -13.82 26.65 -2.07
CA GLU A 124 -15.24 26.64 -2.43
C GLU A 124 -15.97 25.41 -1.84
N VAL A 125 -15.27 24.28 -1.74
CA VAL A 125 -15.85 23.04 -1.17
C VAL A 125 -15.74 23.02 0.35
N PHE A 126 -14.57 23.37 0.86
CA PHE A 126 -14.25 23.36 2.28
C PHE A 126 -13.78 24.78 2.70
N PRO A 127 -14.66 25.61 3.28
CA PRO A 127 -14.29 26.93 3.80
C PRO A 127 -13.11 26.93 4.76
N SER A 128 -12.87 25.80 5.42
CA SER A 128 -11.65 25.54 6.22
C SER A 128 -11.15 24.14 5.92
N PHE A 129 -9.84 24.01 5.68
CA PHE A 129 -9.16 22.72 5.48
C PHE A 129 -7.79 22.79 6.18
N ASP A 130 -7.56 21.92 7.17
CA ASP A 130 -6.28 21.92 7.90
C ASP A 130 -5.18 21.37 6.99
N PRO A 131 -4.11 22.13 6.71
CA PRO A 131 -3.00 21.67 5.90
C PRO A 131 -2.17 20.56 6.59
N VAL A 132 -2.25 20.43 7.91
CA VAL A 132 -1.55 19.40 8.68
C VAL A 132 -2.46 18.19 8.83
N PRO A 133 -2.07 17.00 8.33
CA PRO A 133 -2.91 15.81 8.47
C PRO A 133 -2.91 15.31 9.92
N VAL A 134 -4.07 14.86 10.38
CA VAL A 134 -4.24 14.20 11.70
C VAL A 134 -3.74 12.77 11.68
N ALA A 135 -3.75 12.12 10.51
CA ALA A 135 -3.21 10.79 10.30
C ALA A 135 -2.62 10.68 8.89
N SER A 136 -1.55 9.88 8.78
CA SER A 136 -0.86 9.67 7.52
C SER A 136 -0.51 8.20 7.39
N ALA A 137 -1.18 7.51 6.45
CA ALA A 137 -1.03 6.10 6.16
C ALA A 137 -0.32 5.85 4.82
N SER A 138 -0.03 4.60 4.50
CA SER A 138 0.69 4.19 3.29
C SER A 138 -0.02 4.61 2.00
N LEU A 139 -1.37 4.59 1.98
CA LEU A 139 -2.17 4.88 0.79
C LEU A 139 -2.78 6.27 0.79
N GLY A 140 -2.99 6.89 1.95
CA GLY A 140 -3.68 8.17 2.09
C GLY A 140 -3.34 8.90 3.37
N GLN A 141 -3.87 10.10 3.50
CA GLN A 141 -3.80 10.88 4.74
C GLN A 141 -5.15 11.51 5.03
N VAL A 142 -5.40 11.82 6.30
CA VAL A 142 -6.66 12.36 6.80
C VAL A 142 -6.43 13.77 7.29
N HIS A 143 -7.29 14.69 6.88
CA HIS A 143 -7.30 16.09 7.30
C HIS A 143 -8.63 16.44 7.94
N PHE A 144 -8.63 17.40 8.85
CA PHE A 144 -9.85 18.03 9.29
C PHE A 144 -10.25 19.15 8.34
N ALA A 145 -11.55 19.28 8.11
CA ALA A 145 -12.10 20.32 7.26
C ALA A 145 -13.49 20.74 7.76
N THR A 146 -14.00 21.85 7.23
CA THR A 146 -15.37 22.32 7.50
C THR A 146 -16.14 22.39 6.18
N LEU A 147 -17.34 21.82 6.14
CA LEU A 147 -18.25 21.93 5.01
C LEU A 147 -18.92 23.32 4.98
N ALA A 148 -19.57 23.65 3.86
CA ALA A 148 -20.26 24.93 3.67
C ALA A 148 -21.40 25.20 4.69
N ASP A 149 -21.99 24.14 5.26
CA ASP A 149 -22.98 24.21 6.32
C ASP A 149 -22.40 24.39 7.75
N GLY A 150 -21.07 24.49 7.86
CA GLY A 150 -20.35 24.69 9.12
C GLY A 150 -20.04 23.39 9.87
N LYS A 151 -20.32 22.21 9.32
CA LYS A 151 -19.98 20.94 9.95
C LYS A 151 -18.51 20.62 9.84
N GLU A 152 -17.91 20.17 10.94
CA GLU A 152 -16.56 19.61 10.97
C GLU A 152 -16.58 18.17 10.44
N VAL A 153 -15.64 17.86 9.55
CA VAL A 153 -15.51 16.59 8.86
C VAL A 153 -14.06 16.12 8.82
N ALA A 154 -13.89 14.81 8.72
CA ALA A 154 -12.64 14.17 8.38
C ALA A 154 -12.62 13.88 6.87
N VAL A 155 -11.57 14.36 6.19
CA VAL A 155 -11.38 14.17 4.75
C VAL A 155 -10.16 13.28 4.54
N LYS A 156 -10.40 12.04 4.11
CA LYS A 156 -9.36 11.07 3.75
C LYS A 156 -9.03 11.25 2.28
N VAL A 157 -7.77 11.55 1.99
CA VAL A 157 -7.30 11.82 0.63
C VAL A 157 -6.26 10.79 0.22
N PHE A 158 -6.47 10.17 -0.93
CA PHE A 158 -5.53 9.21 -1.51
C PHE A 158 -4.27 9.94 -2.00
N ARG A 159 -3.09 9.38 -1.71
CA ARG A 159 -1.81 9.99 -2.05
C ARG A 159 -1.60 10.04 -3.57
N PRO A 160 -1.27 11.18 -4.15
CA PRO A 160 -1.00 11.30 -5.58
C PRO A 160 0.12 10.37 -6.05
N GLY A 161 -0.13 9.64 -7.13
CA GLY A 161 0.87 8.80 -7.80
C GLY A 161 1.12 7.41 -7.17
N VAL A 162 0.61 7.15 -5.97
CA VAL A 162 0.76 5.84 -5.29
C VAL A 162 0.02 4.74 -6.06
N ASP A 163 -1.11 5.05 -6.70
CA ASP A 163 -1.85 4.14 -7.57
C ASP A 163 -0.99 3.51 -8.68
N LYS A 164 -0.21 4.35 -9.38
CA LYS A 164 0.66 3.89 -10.46
C LYS A 164 1.83 3.02 -9.98
N LEU A 165 2.30 3.29 -8.77
CA LEU A 165 3.33 2.47 -8.13
C LEU A 165 2.74 1.12 -7.76
N ILE A 166 1.55 1.11 -7.13
CA ILE A 166 0.86 -0.11 -6.72
C ILE A 166 0.58 -1.01 -7.93
N GLU A 167 0.00 -0.50 -9.02
CA GLU A 167 -0.26 -1.33 -10.20
C GLU A 167 1.03 -1.90 -10.79
N THR A 168 2.12 -1.12 -10.82
CA THR A 168 3.43 -1.62 -11.24
C THR A 168 3.93 -2.75 -10.33
N ASP A 169 3.79 -2.58 -9.02
CA ASP A 169 4.21 -3.58 -8.04
C ASP A 169 3.36 -4.83 -8.10
N LEU A 170 2.04 -4.69 -8.29
CA LEU A 170 1.12 -5.83 -8.45
C LEU A 170 1.44 -6.64 -9.70
N ASP A 171 1.71 -6.00 -10.84
CA ASP A 171 2.13 -6.69 -12.06
C ASP A 171 3.41 -7.51 -11.80
N ILE A 172 4.40 -6.90 -11.13
CA ILE A 172 5.66 -7.58 -10.77
C ILE A 172 5.41 -8.74 -9.80
N LEU A 173 4.58 -8.53 -8.76
CA LEU A 173 4.26 -9.57 -7.78
C LEU A 173 3.56 -10.77 -8.43
N LEU A 174 2.61 -10.55 -9.34
CA LEU A 174 1.93 -11.61 -10.08
C LEU A 174 2.92 -12.40 -10.95
N GLU A 175 3.84 -11.73 -11.65
CA GLU A 175 4.88 -12.40 -12.43
C GLU A 175 5.83 -13.21 -11.54
N LEU A 176 6.26 -12.66 -10.41
CA LEU A 176 7.12 -13.37 -9.46
C LEU A 176 6.41 -14.56 -8.81
N ALA A 177 5.12 -14.43 -8.47
CA ALA A 177 4.30 -15.50 -7.93
C ALA A 177 4.13 -16.64 -8.93
N ALA A 178 3.87 -16.35 -10.21
CA ALA A 178 3.80 -17.35 -11.27
C ALA A 178 5.14 -18.09 -11.45
N LEU A 179 6.28 -17.38 -11.33
CA LEU A 179 7.60 -18.01 -11.37
C LEU A 179 7.86 -18.88 -10.13
N ALA A 180 7.47 -18.41 -8.95
CA ALA A 180 7.60 -19.16 -7.70
C ALA A 180 6.78 -20.45 -7.74
N GLU A 181 5.53 -20.39 -8.20
CA GLU A 181 4.66 -21.56 -8.35
C GLU A 181 5.24 -22.58 -9.35
N LYS A 182 5.85 -22.09 -10.44
CA LYS A 182 6.47 -22.96 -11.44
C LYS A 182 7.78 -23.61 -10.97
N ARG A 183 8.57 -22.93 -10.11
CA ARG A 183 9.98 -23.28 -9.85
C ARG A 183 10.27 -23.72 -8.42
N THR A 184 9.33 -23.57 -7.49
CA THR A 184 9.52 -23.92 -6.08
C THR A 184 8.40 -24.82 -5.58
N ASP A 185 8.74 -25.73 -4.67
CA ASP A 185 7.75 -26.62 -4.04
C ASP A 185 6.82 -25.83 -3.10
N TRP A 186 7.35 -24.81 -2.41
CA TRP A 186 6.57 -23.89 -1.59
C TRP A 186 5.51 -23.17 -2.43
N GLY A 187 5.89 -22.58 -3.55
CA GLY A 187 4.97 -21.87 -4.44
C GLY A 187 3.85 -22.76 -4.98
N LYS A 188 4.16 -24.02 -5.32
CA LYS A 188 3.17 -25.01 -5.76
C LYS A 188 2.23 -25.41 -4.62
N TYR A 189 2.79 -25.67 -3.44
CA TYR A 189 2.02 -26.14 -2.29
C TYR A 189 0.99 -25.12 -1.83
N TYR A 190 1.37 -23.85 -1.75
CA TYR A 190 0.51 -22.77 -1.28
C TYR A 190 -0.28 -22.05 -2.39
N GLY A 191 -0.05 -22.38 -3.66
CA GLY A 191 -0.71 -21.71 -4.78
C GLY A 191 -0.32 -20.22 -4.84
N ALA A 192 0.98 -19.95 -4.96
CA ALA A 192 1.52 -18.58 -4.86
C ALA A 192 0.84 -17.58 -5.79
N LEU A 193 0.46 -18.01 -7.00
CA LEU A 193 -0.23 -17.14 -7.96
C LEU A 193 -1.65 -16.80 -7.51
N SER A 194 -2.38 -17.76 -6.94
CA SER A 194 -3.73 -17.52 -6.40
C SER A 194 -3.68 -16.54 -5.22
N LEU A 195 -2.72 -16.69 -4.31
CA LEU A 195 -2.50 -15.76 -3.19
C LEU A 195 -2.16 -14.34 -3.70
N ALA A 196 -1.34 -14.24 -4.74
CA ALA A 196 -0.99 -12.94 -5.32
C ALA A 196 -2.20 -12.28 -6.01
N HIS A 197 -3.10 -13.03 -6.64
CA HIS A 197 -4.35 -12.51 -7.20
C HIS A 197 -5.28 -11.99 -6.10
N GLU A 198 -5.50 -12.78 -5.03
CA GLU A 198 -6.31 -12.37 -3.88
C GLU A 198 -5.77 -11.08 -3.24
N PHE A 199 -4.44 -11.00 -3.05
CA PHE A 199 -3.79 -9.79 -2.60
C PHE A 199 -4.03 -8.59 -3.54
N ALA A 200 -3.89 -8.80 -4.85
CA ALA A 200 -4.08 -7.75 -5.83
C ALA A 200 -5.52 -7.20 -5.83
N GLU A 201 -6.52 -8.07 -5.71
CA GLU A 201 -7.91 -7.66 -5.57
C GLU A 201 -8.15 -6.87 -4.28
N THR A 202 -7.66 -7.37 -3.16
CA THR A 202 -7.77 -6.70 -1.85
C THR A 202 -7.15 -5.30 -1.92
N LEU A 203 -5.93 -5.16 -2.45
CA LEU A 203 -5.25 -3.87 -2.52
C LEU A 203 -5.91 -2.90 -3.51
N ARG A 204 -6.50 -3.39 -4.61
CA ARG A 204 -7.29 -2.56 -5.53
C ARG A 204 -8.58 -2.08 -4.90
N ASN A 205 -9.22 -2.89 -4.07
CA ASN A 205 -10.42 -2.49 -3.33
C ASN A 205 -10.09 -1.41 -2.29
N GLU A 206 -8.96 -1.51 -1.58
CA GLU A 206 -8.49 -0.48 -0.65
C GLU A 206 -8.16 0.87 -1.32
N GLN A 207 -7.92 0.89 -2.62
CA GLN A 207 -7.71 2.12 -3.39
C GLN A 207 -9.03 2.82 -3.77
N ASN A 208 -10.18 2.27 -3.43
CA ASN A 208 -11.48 2.80 -3.80
C ASN A 208 -12.24 3.30 -2.58
N TYR A 209 -12.17 4.60 -2.32
CA TYR A 209 -12.84 5.23 -1.19
C TYR A 209 -14.37 5.29 -1.33
N GLU A 210 -14.92 5.22 -2.55
CA GLU A 210 -16.37 5.03 -2.72
C GLU A 210 -16.82 3.68 -2.14
N GLN A 211 -16.03 2.62 -2.33
CA GLN A 211 -16.30 1.32 -1.74
C GLN A 211 -16.20 1.36 -0.21
N GLU A 212 -15.20 2.07 0.32
CA GLU A 212 -15.06 2.29 1.76
C GLU A 212 -16.28 3.05 2.32
N GLY A 213 -16.72 4.11 1.65
CA GLY A 213 -17.93 4.86 2.00
C GLY A 213 -19.19 4.00 1.98
N GLN A 214 -19.35 3.15 0.95
CA GLN A 214 -20.49 2.21 0.88
C GLN A 214 -20.45 1.20 2.03
N ASN A 215 -19.29 0.72 2.41
CA ASN A 215 -19.16 -0.19 3.55
C ASN A 215 -19.53 0.53 4.87
N ILE A 216 -19.07 1.78 5.07
CA ILE A 216 -19.45 2.61 6.21
C ILE A 216 -20.97 2.77 6.26
N GLN A 217 -21.60 3.09 5.14
CA GLN A 217 -23.07 3.24 5.07
C GLN A 217 -23.80 1.94 5.43
N ARG A 218 -23.33 0.78 4.95
CA ARG A 218 -23.88 -0.52 5.32
C ARG A 218 -23.76 -0.79 6.83
N TYR A 219 -22.63 -0.44 7.43
CA TYR A 219 -22.47 -0.54 8.89
C TYR A 219 -23.44 0.41 9.61
N GLN A 220 -23.62 1.62 9.12
CA GLN A 220 -24.59 2.57 9.69
C GLN A 220 -26.01 2.01 9.67
N GLU A 221 -26.43 1.40 8.57
CA GLU A 221 -27.74 0.75 8.44
C GLU A 221 -27.86 -0.49 9.34
N MET A 222 -26.81 -1.31 9.44
CA MET A 222 -26.78 -2.52 10.26
C MET A 222 -26.88 -2.21 11.76
N PHE A 223 -26.23 -1.15 12.21
CA PHE A 223 -26.20 -0.75 13.62
C PHE A 223 -27.16 0.40 13.95
N ALA A 224 -28.09 0.74 13.02
CA ALA A 224 -29.13 1.73 13.25
C ALA A 224 -30.07 1.28 14.38
N GLY A 225 -29.92 1.85 15.56
CA GLY A 225 -30.67 1.47 16.77
C GLY A 225 -29.82 0.94 17.92
N GLU A 226 -28.56 0.62 17.67
CA GLU A 226 -27.61 0.23 18.69
C GLU A 226 -26.94 1.48 19.29
N GLY A 227 -27.44 1.97 20.42
CA GLY A 227 -27.01 3.24 21.03
C GLY A 227 -25.56 3.31 21.50
N TYR A 228 -24.82 2.20 21.44
CA TYR A 228 -23.39 2.11 21.81
C TYR A 228 -22.44 2.05 20.62
N VAL A 229 -22.97 1.95 19.40
CA VAL A 229 -22.16 1.95 18.16
C VAL A 229 -22.34 3.28 17.46
N HIS A 230 -21.24 3.98 17.25
CA HIS A 230 -21.22 5.21 16.47
C HIS A 230 -20.50 4.97 15.15
N VAL A 231 -21.25 5.06 14.04
CA VAL A 231 -20.71 4.91 12.67
C VAL A 231 -20.75 6.28 12.01
N PRO A 232 -19.62 6.80 11.47
CA PRO A 232 -19.59 8.10 10.85
C PRO A 232 -20.52 8.18 9.63
N LYS A 233 -21.16 9.33 9.42
CA LYS A 233 -21.91 9.61 8.20
C LYS A 233 -20.96 9.93 7.07
N VAL A 234 -21.23 9.42 5.86
CA VAL A 234 -20.48 9.74 4.64
C VAL A 234 -21.17 10.88 3.89
N TYR A 235 -20.39 11.86 3.42
CA TYR A 235 -20.84 12.98 2.62
C TYR A 235 -20.53 12.71 1.15
N TRP A 236 -21.50 12.16 0.43
CA TRP A 236 -21.33 11.68 -0.95
C TRP A 236 -21.05 12.79 -1.97
N GLU A 237 -21.49 14.01 -1.71
CA GLU A 237 -21.24 15.17 -2.58
C GLU A 237 -19.76 15.55 -2.66
N THR A 238 -19.00 15.22 -1.60
CA THR A 238 -17.56 15.46 -1.48
C THR A 238 -16.76 14.16 -1.38
N THR A 239 -17.38 13.02 -1.72
CA THR A 239 -16.74 11.70 -1.74
C THR A 239 -16.61 11.21 -3.19
N THR A 240 -15.40 10.77 -3.52
CA THR A 240 -15.04 10.20 -4.83
C THR A 240 -14.21 8.94 -4.61
N ARG A 241 -13.75 8.32 -5.69
CA ARG A 241 -12.85 7.18 -5.60
C ARG A 241 -11.56 7.46 -4.78
N ARG A 242 -11.13 8.73 -4.66
CA ARG A 242 -9.85 9.12 -4.02
C ARG A 242 -9.98 10.12 -2.88
N VAL A 243 -11.18 10.57 -2.61
CA VAL A 243 -11.50 11.47 -1.50
C VAL A 243 -12.70 10.88 -0.78
N LEU A 244 -12.59 10.67 0.53
CA LEU A 244 -13.70 10.24 1.38
C LEU A 244 -13.91 11.28 2.46
N THR A 245 -15.10 11.86 2.47
CA THR A 245 -15.52 12.83 3.48
C THR A 245 -16.55 12.20 4.41
N MET A 246 -16.29 12.26 5.72
CA MET A 246 -17.14 11.64 6.73
C MET A 246 -17.16 12.46 8.02
N ASP A 247 -18.11 12.16 8.90
CA ASP A 247 -18.16 12.77 10.24
C ASP A 247 -16.82 12.63 10.96
N CYS A 248 -16.45 13.66 11.71
CA CYS A 248 -15.36 13.61 12.67
C CYS A 248 -15.89 12.92 13.95
N LEU A 249 -15.24 11.82 14.37
CA LEU A 249 -15.59 11.07 15.58
C LEU A 249 -14.70 11.48 16.74
#